data_55e824d2dc54c5057b65fe54914e01b0
#
_entry.id   55e824d2dc54c5057b65fe54914e01b0
#
_cell.length_a   1.000
_cell.length_b   1.000
_cell.length_c   1.000
_cell.angle_alpha   90.00
_cell.angle_beta   90.00
_cell.angle_gamma   90.00
#
_symmetry.space_group_name_H-M   'P 1'
#
loop_
_entity.id
_entity.type
_entity.pdbx_description
1 polymer ?
#
loop_
_entity_poly.entity_id
_entity_poly.type
_entity_poly.pdbx_seq_one_letter_code
_entity_poly.pdbx_strand_id
1 'polypeptide(L)'
;MIKGHTDIDIWNTGFFINADYFSDDFIIYNNTGKDLTRKTLAHPFFHNNSYKTTYTSFILCLSGTSEIEIDSINYSTKENTLLMMVPNQIIKYNEISEDYKAHLIMISNKYFDTRDNFYKMMSLLIPLKNHPCVNLNIAETDLLKTYHVLLYKKISEENNLFRDFTIQYLIQATFYEVCQLLLKHLEIKKKKLPHKEDIFKQFLKLVETHHYKERDISFYAEKLCLTPKYLSSIIRDVRGQRIFLVGKLSFKRIA
;
A
#
# COMPACT_ATOMS: atom_id res chain seq x y z
N MET A 1 -17.22 17.22 -15.82
CA MET A 1 -15.96 16.86 -16.52
C MET A 1 -14.94 16.47 -15.46
N ILE A 2 -14.66 15.18 -15.34
CA ILE A 2 -13.63 14.66 -14.43
C ILE A 2 -12.31 15.00 -15.13
N LYS A 3 -11.51 15.92 -14.56
CA LYS A 3 -10.16 16.21 -15.04
C LYS A 3 -9.38 14.89 -15.03
N GLY A 4 -8.82 14.50 -16.18
CA GLY A 4 -8.06 13.28 -16.33
C GLY A 4 -6.89 13.27 -15.35
N HIS A 5 -6.89 12.30 -14.44
CA HIS A 5 -5.74 12.04 -13.59
C HIS A 5 -4.69 11.33 -14.44
N THR A 6 -3.48 11.81 -14.40
CA THR A 6 -2.35 11.16 -15.10
C THR A 6 -1.99 9.89 -14.34
N ASP A 7 -2.11 8.73 -14.98
CA ASP A 7 -1.54 7.48 -14.48
C ASP A 7 -0.02 7.60 -14.60
N ILE A 8 0.67 7.68 -13.45
CA ILE A 8 2.11 7.87 -13.43
C ILE A 8 2.74 6.56 -13.00
N ASP A 9 3.46 5.96 -13.91
CA ASP A 9 4.37 4.88 -13.58
C ASP A 9 5.65 5.49 -12.98
N ILE A 10 5.65 5.62 -11.66
CA ILE A 10 6.75 6.19 -10.89
C ILE A 10 8.07 5.47 -11.18
N TRP A 11 8.06 4.15 -11.45
CA TRP A 11 9.25 3.37 -11.79
C TRP A 11 9.95 3.84 -13.06
N ASN A 12 9.23 4.45 -14.00
CA ASN A 12 9.75 4.91 -15.29
C ASN A 12 10.08 6.41 -15.35
N THR A 13 9.80 7.18 -14.30
CA THR A 13 9.94 8.67 -14.36
C THR A 13 11.33 9.21 -14.02
N GLY A 14 12.29 8.36 -13.66
CA GLY A 14 13.59 8.81 -13.16
C GLY A 14 13.52 9.58 -11.83
N PHE A 15 12.35 9.62 -11.22
CA PHE A 15 12.03 10.37 -10.01
C PHE A 15 12.85 9.93 -8.78
N PHE A 16 13.32 8.68 -8.79
CA PHE A 16 13.98 8.05 -7.65
C PHE A 16 15.52 8.03 -7.75
N ILE A 17 16.11 8.93 -8.53
CA ILE A 17 17.57 9.07 -8.67
C ILE A 17 18.29 9.19 -7.31
N ASN A 18 17.57 9.62 -6.27
CA ASN A 18 18.10 9.80 -4.92
C ASN A 18 17.54 8.82 -3.87
N ALA A 19 16.92 7.72 -4.30
CA ALA A 19 16.51 6.69 -3.36
C ALA A 19 17.74 6.02 -2.71
N ASP A 20 17.64 5.66 -1.43
CA ASP A 20 18.72 4.90 -0.75
C ASP A 20 18.82 3.48 -1.32
N TYR A 21 17.69 2.93 -1.79
CA TYR A 21 17.63 1.67 -2.50
C TYR A 21 16.55 1.73 -3.58
N PHE A 22 16.90 1.25 -4.77
CA PHE A 22 16.00 1.11 -5.91
C PHE A 22 16.17 -0.25 -6.57
N SER A 23 15.05 -0.92 -6.81
CA SER A 23 14.96 -2.15 -7.60
C SER A 23 13.64 -2.17 -8.37
N ASP A 24 13.41 -3.20 -9.19
CA ASP A 24 12.16 -3.36 -9.93
C ASP A 24 10.92 -3.48 -9.02
N ASP A 25 11.13 -3.93 -7.78
CA ASP A 25 10.04 -4.22 -6.84
C ASP A 25 9.96 -3.24 -5.67
N PHE A 26 11.06 -2.54 -5.33
CA PHE A 26 11.15 -1.77 -4.09
C PHE A 26 11.88 -0.45 -4.27
N ILE A 27 11.38 0.57 -3.56
CA ILE A 27 12.04 1.86 -3.42
C ILE A 27 12.05 2.22 -1.95
N ILE A 28 13.22 2.60 -1.43
CA ILE A 28 13.40 2.96 -0.02
C ILE A 28 14.05 4.33 0.08
N TYR A 29 13.45 5.19 0.89
CA TYR A 29 13.99 6.48 1.27
C TYR A 29 14.15 6.60 2.77
N ASN A 30 15.32 7.07 3.19
CA ASN A 30 15.60 7.48 4.54
C ASN A 30 15.90 8.97 4.57
N ASN A 31 14.93 9.78 4.94
CA ASN A 31 15.09 11.23 4.98
C ASN A 31 15.59 11.73 6.34
N THR A 32 16.49 11.03 7.01
CA THR A 32 16.99 11.47 8.32
C THR A 32 18.15 12.46 8.27
N GLY A 33 18.73 12.73 7.10
CA GLY A 33 19.95 13.55 7.02
C GLY A 33 20.13 14.46 5.80
N LYS A 34 19.26 14.38 4.83
CA LYS A 34 19.38 15.17 3.60
C LYS A 34 18.03 15.78 3.24
N ASP A 35 18.08 17.00 2.73
CA ASP A 35 16.99 17.86 2.20
C ASP A 35 16.09 17.19 1.12
N LEU A 36 16.05 15.84 1.10
CA LEU A 36 15.57 15.03 -0.01
C LEU A 36 14.06 14.84 0.00
N THR A 37 13.43 14.71 1.15
CA THR A 37 11.99 14.44 1.18
C THR A 37 11.21 15.65 0.74
N ARG A 38 11.62 16.84 1.17
CA ARG A 38 10.99 18.08 0.70
C ARG A 38 11.22 18.27 -0.80
N LYS A 39 12.45 18.05 -1.30
CA LYS A 39 12.75 18.13 -2.74
C LYS A 39 12.04 17.02 -3.53
N THR A 40 11.84 15.85 -2.94
CA THR A 40 11.18 14.72 -3.59
C THR A 40 9.66 14.83 -3.50
N LEU A 41 9.08 15.10 -2.34
CA LEU A 41 7.64 15.26 -2.16
C LEU A 41 7.14 16.66 -2.51
N ALA A 42 7.99 17.70 -2.40
CA ALA A 42 7.74 19.03 -2.94
C ALA A 42 8.18 19.20 -4.40
N HIS A 43 8.63 18.13 -5.07
CA HIS A 43 8.85 18.19 -6.51
C HIS A 43 7.56 18.69 -7.17
N PRO A 44 7.63 19.60 -8.17
CA PRO A 44 6.45 20.20 -8.82
C PRO A 44 5.43 19.17 -9.31
N PHE A 45 5.87 17.94 -9.49
CA PHE A 45 5.08 16.79 -9.89
C PHE A 45 4.10 16.28 -8.80
N PHE A 46 4.50 16.30 -7.52
CA PHE A 46 3.63 15.89 -6.40
C PHE A 46 2.90 17.07 -5.76
N HIS A 47 3.53 18.26 -5.80
CA HIS A 47 2.98 19.44 -5.17
C HIS A 47 1.81 19.98 -5.99
N ASN A 48 0.63 20.05 -5.36
CA ASN A 48 -0.62 20.54 -5.96
C ASN A 48 -1.18 19.74 -7.16
N ASN A 49 -0.52 18.66 -7.59
CA ASN A 49 -1.03 17.76 -8.60
C ASN A 49 -1.61 16.50 -7.95
N SER A 50 -2.77 16.08 -8.45
CA SER A 50 -3.34 14.79 -8.08
C SER A 50 -2.81 13.71 -9.00
N TYR A 51 -2.34 12.62 -8.44
CA TYR A 51 -1.89 11.46 -9.19
C TYR A 51 -2.48 10.17 -8.63
N LYS A 52 -2.54 9.15 -9.46
CA LYS A 52 -3.03 7.84 -9.09
C LYS A 52 -1.86 6.92 -8.80
N THR A 53 -1.86 6.31 -7.60
CA THR A 53 -0.80 5.40 -7.20
C THR A 53 -0.87 4.07 -7.96
N THR A 54 0.28 3.50 -8.32
CA THR A 54 0.41 2.15 -8.90
C THR A 54 1.17 1.20 -7.98
N TYR A 55 1.39 1.60 -6.73
CA TYR A 55 2.22 0.91 -5.75
C TYR A 55 1.58 0.97 -4.36
N THR A 56 2.02 0.09 -3.46
CA THR A 56 1.77 0.21 -2.03
C THR A 56 2.92 0.97 -1.39
N SER A 57 2.63 1.95 -0.56
CA SER A 57 3.66 2.65 0.21
C SER A 57 3.27 2.81 1.66
N PHE A 58 4.27 2.88 2.52
CA PHE A 58 4.09 3.28 3.91
C PHE A 58 5.14 4.31 4.29
N ILE A 59 4.65 5.31 5.01
CA ILE A 59 5.41 6.47 5.45
C ILE A 59 5.31 6.54 6.97
N LEU A 60 6.45 6.51 7.64
CA LEU A 60 6.54 6.80 9.06
C LEU A 60 7.10 8.22 9.22
N CYS A 61 6.26 9.15 9.68
CA CYS A 61 6.70 10.51 9.97
C CYS A 61 7.55 10.54 11.26
N LEU A 62 8.74 11.11 11.15
CA LEU A 62 9.73 11.20 12.24
C LEU A 62 9.79 12.59 12.87
N SER A 63 9.52 13.64 12.09
CA SER A 63 9.41 15.03 12.53
C SER A 63 8.66 15.86 11.49
N GLY A 64 8.23 17.06 11.88
CA GLY A 64 7.47 17.95 11.03
C GLY A 64 6.04 17.50 10.81
N THR A 65 5.39 18.11 9.81
CA THR A 65 3.99 17.84 9.46
C THR A 65 3.79 17.79 7.96
N SER A 66 2.78 17.02 7.51
CA SER A 66 2.30 17.10 6.12
C SER A 66 0.78 16.98 6.06
N GLU A 67 0.19 17.65 5.08
CA GLU A 67 -1.21 17.54 4.71
C GLU A 67 -1.31 16.81 3.38
N ILE A 68 -2.01 15.68 3.40
CA ILE A 68 -2.19 14.81 2.24
C ILE A 68 -3.67 14.52 2.03
N GLU A 69 -4.11 14.65 0.80
CA GLU A 69 -5.45 14.23 0.38
C GLU A 69 -5.36 12.85 -0.29
N ILE A 70 -6.16 11.90 0.20
CA ILE A 70 -6.25 10.54 -0.32
C ILE A 70 -7.72 10.26 -0.66
N ASP A 71 -8.03 10.01 -1.93
CA ASP A 71 -9.40 9.77 -2.41
C ASP A 71 -10.37 10.87 -1.95
N SER A 72 -9.95 12.15 -1.98
CA SER A 72 -10.71 13.35 -1.54
C SER A 72 -10.95 13.46 -0.03
N ILE A 73 -10.21 12.71 0.79
CA ILE A 73 -10.20 12.82 2.25
C ILE A 73 -8.85 13.37 2.69
N ASN A 74 -8.87 14.44 3.50
CA ASN A 74 -7.65 15.04 4.03
C ASN A 74 -7.15 14.30 5.27
N TYR A 75 -5.85 14.06 5.30
CA TYR A 75 -5.11 13.46 6.42
C TYR A 75 -3.93 14.35 6.79
N SER A 76 -3.77 14.61 8.10
CA SER A 76 -2.61 15.30 8.64
C SER A 76 -1.65 14.29 9.23
N THR A 77 -0.38 14.39 8.88
CA THR A 77 0.67 13.60 9.50
C THR A 77 1.55 14.47 10.38
N LYS A 78 2.02 13.90 11.46
CA LYS A 78 2.97 14.49 12.41
C LYS A 78 3.89 13.40 12.94
N GLU A 79 4.83 13.77 13.81
CA GLU A 79 5.70 12.79 14.45
C GLU A 79 4.94 11.58 15.00
N ASN A 80 5.47 10.39 14.76
CA ASN A 80 4.90 9.07 15.09
C ASN A 80 3.61 8.73 14.32
N THR A 81 3.31 9.43 13.23
CA THR A 81 2.20 9.05 12.35
C THR A 81 2.68 8.05 11.31
N LEU A 82 1.99 6.92 11.24
CA LEU A 82 2.13 5.94 10.17
C LEU A 82 1.03 6.15 9.15
N LEU A 83 1.41 6.34 7.89
CA LEU A 83 0.52 6.47 6.74
C LEU A 83 0.78 5.34 5.76
N MET A 84 -0.28 4.66 5.31
CA MET A 84 -0.21 3.64 4.27
C MET A 84 -1.08 4.05 3.09
N MET A 85 -0.52 4.01 1.89
CA MET A 85 -1.24 4.20 0.64
C MET A 85 -1.22 2.89 -0.15
N VAL A 86 -2.34 2.57 -0.77
CA VAL A 86 -2.49 1.35 -1.59
C VAL A 86 -2.70 1.72 -3.05
N PRO A 87 -2.48 0.78 -3.98
CA PRO A 87 -2.65 1.05 -5.40
C PRO A 87 -4.02 1.61 -5.75
N ASN A 88 -4.01 2.49 -6.74
CA ASN A 88 -5.19 3.13 -7.33
C ASN A 88 -5.90 4.16 -6.44
N GLN A 89 -5.31 4.58 -5.35
CA GLN A 89 -5.73 5.78 -4.64
C GLN A 89 -5.29 7.04 -5.40
N ILE A 90 -6.11 8.08 -5.31
CA ILE A 90 -5.78 9.40 -5.84
C ILE A 90 -5.15 10.19 -4.70
N ILE A 91 -3.91 10.60 -4.89
CA ILE A 91 -3.10 11.25 -3.88
C ILE A 91 -2.79 12.69 -4.31
N LYS A 92 -2.84 13.61 -3.36
CA LYS A 92 -2.38 14.99 -3.53
C LYS A 92 -1.71 15.44 -2.24
N TYR A 93 -0.47 15.90 -2.34
CA TYR A 93 0.20 16.58 -1.23
C TYR A 93 -0.16 18.06 -1.27
N ASN A 94 -0.76 18.58 -0.20
CA ASN A 94 -1.16 19.97 -0.08
C ASN A 94 -0.05 20.79 0.58
N GLU A 95 0.44 20.33 1.74
CA GLU A 95 1.47 21.03 2.51
C GLU A 95 2.48 20.04 3.09
N ILE A 96 3.73 20.47 3.19
CA ILE A 96 4.82 19.74 3.84
C ILE A 96 5.70 20.75 4.55
N SER A 97 5.88 20.60 5.87
CA SER A 97 6.72 21.50 6.66
C SER A 97 8.21 21.38 6.29
N GLU A 98 8.98 22.41 6.59
CA GLU A 98 10.42 22.46 6.23
C GLU A 98 11.25 21.42 6.97
N ASP A 99 10.85 21.08 8.19
CA ASP A 99 11.48 20.10 9.07
C ASP A 99 10.93 18.67 8.90
N TYR A 100 10.10 18.43 7.88
CA TYR A 100 9.50 17.13 7.63
C TYR A 100 10.56 16.06 7.35
N LYS A 101 10.55 15.02 8.17
CA LYS A 101 11.40 13.83 8.01
C LYS A 101 10.53 12.58 8.08
N ALA A 102 10.80 11.62 7.22
CA ALA A 102 10.05 10.39 7.19
C ALA A 102 10.89 9.22 6.65
N HIS A 103 10.54 8.02 7.09
CA HIS A 103 10.93 6.80 6.40
C HIS A 103 9.86 6.44 5.39
N LEU A 104 10.24 6.18 4.15
CA LEU A 104 9.34 5.79 3.07
C LEU A 104 9.79 4.48 2.45
N ILE A 105 8.89 3.52 2.36
CA ILE A 105 9.07 2.29 1.59
C ILE A 105 7.92 2.19 0.58
N MET A 106 8.26 1.91 -0.67
CA MET A 106 7.31 1.68 -1.75
C MET A 106 7.52 0.28 -2.32
N ILE A 107 6.42 -0.41 -2.57
CA ILE A 107 6.41 -1.80 -3.06
C ILE A 107 5.59 -1.83 -4.35
N SER A 108 6.16 -2.35 -5.43
CA SER A 108 5.47 -2.47 -6.70
C SER A 108 4.33 -3.50 -6.63
N ASN A 109 3.30 -3.33 -7.45
CA ASN A 109 2.22 -4.31 -7.55
C ASN A 109 2.72 -5.66 -8.07
N LYS A 110 3.72 -5.65 -8.95
CA LYS A 110 4.31 -6.86 -9.51
C LYS A 110 4.84 -7.79 -8.42
N TYR A 111 5.42 -7.21 -7.36
CA TYR A 111 5.91 -7.99 -6.22
C TYR A 111 4.83 -8.83 -5.56
N PHE A 112 3.64 -8.30 -5.45
CA PHE A 112 2.51 -9.00 -4.84
C PHE A 112 1.90 -10.04 -5.77
N ASP A 113 1.85 -9.77 -7.08
CA ASP A 113 1.24 -10.65 -8.09
C ASP A 113 1.96 -12.00 -8.23
N THR A 114 3.23 -12.08 -7.87
CA THR A 114 4.08 -13.28 -8.02
C THR A 114 4.05 -14.22 -6.81
N ARG A 115 3.35 -13.88 -5.73
CA ARG A 115 3.42 -14.58 -4.45
C ARG A 115 2.19 -15.43 -4.14
N ASP A 116 2.41 -16.61 -3.55
CA ASP A 116 1.33 -17.54 -3.14
C ASP A 116 0.39 -16.95 -2.08
N ASN A 117 0.83 -15.92 -1.37
CA ASN A 117 0.05 -15.24 -0.33
C ASN A 117 -0.72 -14.00 -0.81
N PHE A 118 -0.83 -13.77 -2.12
CA PHE A 118 -1.49 -12.60 -2.70
C PHE A 118 -2.91 -12.36 -2.14
N TYR A 119 -3.76 -13.38 -2.09
CA TYR A 119 -5.14 -13.25 -1.60
C TYR A 119 -5.22 -12.90 -0.12
N LYS A 120 -4.36 -13.52 0.69
CA LYS A 120 -4.26 -13.23 2.12
C LYS A 120 -3.86 -11.78 2.35
N MET A 121 -2.90 -11.30 1.61
CA MET A 121 -2.42 -9.93 1.69
C MET A 121 -3.47 -8.93 1.22
N MET A 122 -4.15 -9.19 0.09
CA MET A 122 -5.26 -8.36 -0.38
C MET A 122 -6.38 -8.26 0.67
N SER A 123 -6.70 -9.37 1.35
CA SER A 123 -7.71 -9.35 2.41
C SER A 123 -7.33 -8.45 3.60
N LEU A 124 -6.04 -8.23 3.86
CA LEU A 124 -5.54 -7.31 4.88
C LEU A 124 -5.59 -5.85 4.40
N LEU A 125 -5.31 -5.59 3.12
CA LEU A 125 -5.26 -4.22 2.57
C LEU A 125 -6.64 -3.57 2.44
N ILE A 126 -7.71 -4.36 2.25
CA ILE A 126 -9.08 -3.82 2.08
C ILE A 126 -9.51 -2.96 3.27
N PRO A 127 -9.49 -3.44 4.52
CA PRO A 127 -9.88 -2.63 5.66
C PRO A 127 -8.95 -1.44 5.89
N LEU A 128 -7.67 -1.54 5.51
CA LEU A 128 -6.66 -0.51 5.72
C LEU A 128 -6.82 0.66 4.75
N LYS A 129 -7.38 0.42 3.57
CA LYS A 129 -7.63 1.47 2.57
C LYS A 129 -8.44 2.64 3.11
N ASN A 130 -9.46 2.36 3.93
CA ASN A 130 -10.36 3.37 4.48
C ASN A 130 -9.84 4.00 5.78
N HIS A 131 -8.71 3.49 6.29
CA HIS A 131 -8.06 3.99 7.51
C HIS A 131 -6.55 4.02 7.32
N PRO A 132 -6.06 4.83 6.37
CA PRO A 132 -4.67 4.78 5.94
C PRO A 132 -3.71 5.40 6.95
N CYS A 133 -4.22 6.15 7.95
CA CYS A 133 -3.42 6.99 8.82
C CYS A 133 -3.70 6.67 10.30
N VAL A 134 -2.65 6.39 11.08
CA VAL A 134 -2.72 6.13 12.52
C VAL A 134 -1.57 6.80 13.27
N ASN A 135 -1.83 7.23 14.50
CA ASN A 135 -0.79 7.69 15.40
C ASN A 135 -0.29 6.51 16.25
N LEU A 136 0.99 6.22 16.14
CA LEU A 136 1.67 5.17 16.89
C LEU A 136 2.10 5.66 18.27
N ASN A 137 2.22 4.75 19.23
CA ASN A 137 2.94 5.04 20.46
C ASN A 137 4.47 4.93 20.24
N ILE A 138 5.25 5.32 21.24
CA ILE A 138 6.72 5.36 21.16
C ILE A 138 7.28 3.95 20.86
N ALA A 139 6.80 2.90 21.53
CA ALA A 139 7.31 1.54 21.33
C ALA A 139 7.00 1.00 19.92
N GLU A 140 5.83 1.30 19.38
CA GLU A 140 5.44 0.94 18.01
C GLU A 140 6.30 1.69 16.97
N THR A 141 6.56 2.97 17.21
CA THR A 141 7.44 3.79 16.36
C THR A 141 8.87 3.26 16.38
N ASP A 142 9.42 2.94 17.56
CA ASP A 142 10.78 2.43 17.71
C ASP A 142 10.94 1.05 17.07
N LEU A 143 9.90 0.23 17.11
CA LEU A 143 9.88 -1.05 16.39
C LEU A 143 10.05 -0.82 14.88
N LEU A 144 9.26 0.06 14.26
CA LEU A 144 9.39 0.35 12.83
C LEU A 144 10.72 1.02 12.48
N LYS A 145 11.25 1.89 13.35
CA LYS A 145 12.61 2.43 13.20
C LYS A 145 13.67 1.33 13.21
N THR A 146 13.50 0.30 14.04
CA THR A 146 14.42 -0.84 14.10
C THR A 146 14.44 -1.61 12.77
N TYR A 147 13.29 -1.91 12.18
CA TYR A 147 13.19 -2.50 10.84
C TYR A 147 13.91 -1.64 9.80
N HIS A 148 13.70 -0.33 9.84
CA HIS A 148 14.35 0.58 8.90
C HIS A 148 15.87 0.60 9.05
N VAL A 149 16.40 0.61 10.29
CA VAL A 149 17.85 0.53 10.56
C VAL A 149 18.43 -0.77 10.02
N LEU A 150 17.75 -1.91 10.20
CA LEU A 150 18.18 -3.19 9.65
C LEU A 150 18.21 -3.17 8.12
N LEU A 151 17.16 -2.65 7.48
CA LEU A 151 17.11 -2.46 6.03
C LEU A 151 18.28 -1.62 5.55
N TYR A 152 18.52 -0.46 6.18
CA TYR A 152 19.59 0.45 5.78
C TYR A 152 20.97 -0.18 5.90
N LYS A 153 21.25 -0.94 6.98
CA LYS A 153 22.48 -1.69 7.13
C LYS A 153 22.68 -2.70 5.99
N LYS A 154 21.62 -3.41 5.61
CA LYS A 154 21.70 -4.40 4.51
C LYS A 154 21.86 -3.73 3.14
N ILE A 155 21.24 -2.59 2.91
CA ILE A 155 21.44 -1.79 1.69
C ILE A 155 22.90 -1.38 1.53
N SER A 156 23.60 -1.05 2.61
CA SER A 156 25.00 -0.61 2.61
C SER A 156 26.02 -1.76 2.47
N GLU A 157 25.61 -3.03 2.54
CA GLU A 157 26.48 -4.19 2.38
C GLU A 157 26.70 -4.52 0.89
N GLU A 158 27.76 -3.99 0.27
CA GLU A 158 28.01 -4.18 -1.18
C GLU A 158 28.45 -5.60 -1.55
N ASN A 159 29.14 -6.32 -0.67
CA ASN A 159 29.79 -7.62 -0.96
C ASN A 159 29.00 -8.84 -0.43
N ASN A 160 27.69 -8.74 -0.22
CA ASN A 160 26.87 -9.82 0.30
C ASN A 160 26.06 -10.47 -0.84
N LEU A 161 26.38 -11.72 -1.18
CA LEU A 161 25.68 -12.50 -2.22
C LEU A 161 24.17 -12.65 -1.98
N PHE A 162 23.72 -12.58 -0.72
CA PHE A 162 22.33 -12.73 -0.33
C PHE A 162 21.67 -11.39 0.02
N ARG A 163 22.33 -10.27 -0.28
CA ARG A 163 21.88 -8.91 0.06
C ARG A 163 20.44 -8.65 -0.38
N ASP A 164 20.16 -8.85 -1.66
CA ASP A 164 18.85 -8.53 -2.24
C ASP A 164 17.75 -9.44 -1.68
N PHE A 165 18.02 -10.72 -1.47
CA PHE A 165 17.09 -11.62 -0.78
C PHE A 165 16.82 -11.16 0.65
N THR A 166 17.87 -10.78 1.39
CA THR A 166 17.72 -10.29 2.77
C THR A 166 16.89 -9.01 2.82
N ILE A 167 17.15 -8.04 1.93
CA ILE A 167 16.38 -6.80 1.80
C ILE A 167 14.91 -7.13 1.50
N GLN A 168 14.65 -8.01 0.54
CA GLN A 168 13.30 -8.42 0.16
C GLN A 168 12.51 -9.00 1.34
N TYR A 169 13.11 -9.90 2.13
CA TYR A 169 12.42 -10.50 3.29
C TYR A 169 12.26 -9.51 4.45
N LEU A 170 13.19 -8.58 4.66
CA LEU A 170 13.05 -7.51 5.64
C LEU A 170 11.90 -6.55 5.26
N ILE A 171 11.77 -6.19 3.98
CA ILE A 171 10.64 -5.38 3.49
C ILE A 171 9.31 -6.12 3.71
N GLN A 172 9.29 -7.42 3.43
CA GLN A 172 8.10 -8.24 3.65
C GLN A 172 7.73 -8.31 5.14
N ALA A 173 8.69 -8.50 6.02
CA ALA A 173 8.47 -8.48 7.47
C ALA A 173 7.95 -7.12 7.93
N THR A 174 8.57 -6.02 7.47
CA THR A 174 8.11 -4.65 7.74
C THR A 174 6.68 -4.42 7.27
N PHE A 175 6.32 -4.91 6.08
CA PHE A 175 4.98 -4.81 5.54
C PHE A 175 3.94 -5.48 6.46
N TYR A 176 4.21 -6.71 6.93
CA TYR A 176 3.29 -7.40 7.84
C TYR A 176 3.19 -6.69 9.20
N GLU A 177 4.28 -6.14 9.71
CA GLU A 177 4.28 -5.37 10.96
C GLU A 177 3.44 -4.09 10.81
N VAL A 178 3.61 -3.35 9.72
CA VAL A 178 2.79 -2.18 9.38
C VAL A 178 1.30 -2.56 9.33
N CYS A 179 0.95 -3.64 8.63
CA CYS A 179 -0.42 -4.13 8.57
C CYS A 179 -0.98 -4.48 9.95
N GLN A 180 -0.19 -5.14 10.80
CA GLN A 180 -0.59 -5.51 12.17
C GLN A 180 -0.86 -4.27 13.02
N LEU A 181 0.01 -3.27 12.97
CA LEU A 181 -0.16 -2.02 13.72
C LEU A 181 -1.42 -1.26 13.25
N LEU A 182 -1.60 -1.14 11.94
CA LEU A 182 -2.80 -0.50 11.39
C LEU A 182 -4.08 -1.23 11.79
N LEU A 183 -4.11 -2.57 11.72
CA LEU A 183 -5.26 -3.37 12.13
C LEU A 183 -5.54 -3.23 13.63
N LYS A 184 -4.52 -3.26 14.48
CA LYS A 184 -4.64 -3.05 15.93
C LYS A 184 -5.33 -1.72 16.24
N HIS A 185 -4.94 -0.65 15.56
CA HIS A 185 -5.57 0.66 15.73
C HIS A 185 -7.00 0.73 15.15
N LEU A 186 -7.33 -0.10 14.15
CA LEU A 186 -8.69 -0.24 13.64
C LEU A 186 -9.61 -0.98 14.61
N GLU A 187 -9.15 -2.06 15.22
CA GLU A 187 -9.93 -2.82 16.21
C GLU A 187 -10.33 -1.95 17.40
N ILE A 188 -9.43 -1.07 17.86
CA ILE A 188 -9.72 -0.09 18.90
C ILE A 188 -10.89 0.83 18.51
N LYS A 189 -11.03 1.18 17.20
CA LYS A 189 -12.12 2.03 16.69
C LYS A 189 -13.44 1.31 16.43
N LYS A 190 -13.50 -0.03 16.56
CA LYS A 190 -14.71 -0.89 16.40
C LYS A 190 -15.67 -0.46 15.28
N LYS A 191 -15.18 -0.16 14.09
CA LYS A 191 -16.04 0.03 12.92
C LYS A 191 -16.20 -1.29 12.17
N LYS A 192 -17.45 -1.78 12.06
CA LYS A 192 -17.78 -2.89 11.15
C LYS A 192 -17.38 -2.48 9.72
N LEU A 193 -16.76 -3.41 9.00
CA LEU A 193 -16.53 -3.24 7.56
C LEU A 193 -17.88 -2.97 6.86
N PRO A 194 -17.93 -2.12 5.84
CA PRO A 194 -19.08 -2.01 4.97
C PRO A 194 -19.45 -3.38 4.41
N HIS A 195 -20.72 -3.68 4.31
CA HIS A 195 -21.24 -5.01 3.93
C HIS A 195 -20.61 -5.57 2.64
N LYS A 196 -20.38 -4.73 1.63
CA LYS A 196 -19.75 -5.17 0.37
C LYS A 196 -18.29 -5.57 0.54
N GLU A 197 -17.55 -4.88 1.40
CA GLU A 197 -16.15 -5.19 1.72
C GLU A 197 -16.02 -6.49 2.50
N ASP A 198 -16.95 -6.75 3.42
CA ASP A 198 -16.99 -8.01 4.15
C ASP A 198 -17.26 -9.20 3.21
N ILE A 199 -18.24 -9.08 2.32
CA ILE A 199 -18.52 -10.09 1.29
C ILE A 199 -17.28 -10.31 0.40
N PHE A 200 -16.61 -9.23 -0.02
CA PHE A 200 -15.42 -9.34 -0.85
C PHE A 200 -14.26 -10.02 -0.12
N LYS A 201 -14.09 -9.76 1.18
CA LYS A 201 -13.13 -10.45 2.03
C LYS A 201 -13.41 -11.95 2.12
N GLN A 202 -14.67 -12.33 2.32
CA GLN A 202 -15.10 -13.73 2.33
C GLN A 202 -14.86 -14.39 0.96
N PHE A 203 -15.17 -13.69 -0.13
CA PHE A 203 -14.86 -14.15 -1.49
C PHE A 203 -13.37 -14.43 -1.68
N LEU A 204 -12.47 -13.51 -1.28
CA LEU A 204 -11.03 -13.71 -1.37
C LEU A 204 -10.55 -14.94 -0.59
N LYS A 205 -11.10 -15.18 0.60
CA LYS A 205 -10.80 -16.36 1.40
C LYS A 205 -11.21 -17.67 0.70
N LEU A 206 -12.37 -17.67 0.04
CA LEU A 206 -12.81 -18.83 -0.76
C LEU A 206 -11.92 -19.03 -1.99
N VAL A 207 -11.53 -17.95 -2.66
CA VAL A 207 -10.60 -18.02 -3.80
C VAL A 207 -9.26 -18.58 -3.35
N GLU A 208 -8.69 -18.12 -2.23
CA GLU A 208 -7.44 -18.67 -1.67
C GLU A 208 -7.50 -20.20 -1.52
N THR A 209 -8.65 -20.72 -1.09
CA THR A 209 -8.81 -22.16 -0.84
C THR A 209 -9.12 -22.98 -2.10
N HIS A 210 -9.82 -22.39 -3.08
CA HIS A 210 -10.43 -23.15 -4.16
C HIS A 210 -9.94 -22.79 -5.57
N HIS A 211 -9.15 -21.72 -5.77
CA HIS A 211 -8.79 -21.20 -7.11
C HIS A 211 -8.06 -22.20 -8.02
N TYR A 212 -7.42 -23.22 -7.48
CA TYR A 212 -6.76 -24.26 -8.28
C TYR A 212 -7.77 -25.19 -8.97
N LYS A 213 -8.95 -25.39 -8.35
CA LYS A 213 -9.99 -26.32 -8.85
C LYS A 213 -11.15 -25.58 -9.47
N GLU A 214 -11.54 -24.45 -8.88
CA GLU A 214 -12.76 -23.73 -9.21
C GLU A 214 -12.45 -22.36 -9.81
N ARG A 215 -12.91 -22.15 -11.04
CA ARG A 215 -12.69 -20.89 -11.78
C ARG A 215 -13.99 -20.15 -12.10
N ASP A 216 -15.14 -20.79 -11.85
CA ASP A 216 -16.45 -20.18 -12.10
C ASP A 216 -16.90 -19.35 -10.91
N ILE A 217 -17.36 -18.12 -11.19
CA ILE A 217 -17.92 -17.22 -10.19
C ILE A 217 -19.17 -17.79 -9.52
N SER A 218 -19.91 -18.66 -10.23
CA SER A 218 -21.13 -19.29 -9.72
C SER A 218 -20.85 -20.13 -8.48
N PHE A 219 -19.74 -20.87 -8.46
CA PHE A 219 -19.29 -21.62 -7.30
C PHE A 219 -19.10 -20.74 -6.06
N TYR A 220 -18.41 -19.61 -6.23
CA TYR A 220 -18.15 -18.69 -5.11
C TYR A 220 -19.41 -17.95 -4.66
N ALA A 221 -20.28 -17.61 -5.62
CA ALA A 221 -21.56 -16.98 -5.31
C ALA A 221 -22.47 -17.92 -4.51
N GLU A 222 -22.56 -19.19 -4.87
CA GLU A 222 -23.29 -20.22 -4.14
C GLU A 222 -22.77 -20.36 -2.70
N LYS A 223 -21.44 -20.47 -2.52
CA LYS A 223 -20.80 -20.54 -1.20
C LYS A 223 -21.08 -19.33 -0.31
N LEU A 224 -21.31 -18.18 -0.91
CA LEU A 224 -21.65 -16.93 -0.22
C LEU A 224 -23.15 -16.67 -0.12
N CYS A 225 -24.00 -17.59 -0.58
CA CYS A 225 -25.45 -17.43 -0.66
C CYS A 225 -25.87 -16.17 -1.45
N LEU A 226 -25.18 -15.89 -2.55
CA LEU A 226 -25.39 -14.74 -3.42
C LEU A 226 -25.66 -15.18 -4.86
N THR A 227 -26.23 -14.27 -5.66
CA THR A 227 -26.28 -14.47 -7.11
C THR A 227 -24.93 -14.16 -7.76
N PRO A 228 -24.51 -14.87 -8.84
CA PRO A 228 -23.28 -14.57 -9.57
C PRO A 228 -23.21 -13.11 -10.05
N LYS A 229 -24.35 -12.55 -10.49
CA LYS A 229 -24.47 -11.15 -10.91
C LYS A 229 -24.16 -10.18 -9.78
N TYR A 230 -24.70 -10.44 -8.59
CA TYR A 230 -24.50 -9.57 -7.42
C TYR A 230 -23.05 -9.67 -6.93
N LEU A 231 -22.47 -10.87 -6.83
CA LEU A 231 -21.07 -11.06 -6.48
C LEU A 231 -20.15 -10.35 -7.50
N SER A 232 -20.41 -10.48 -8.80
CA SER A 232 -19.68 -9.77 -9.86
C SER A 232 -19.77 -8.25 -9.71
N SER A 233 -20.94 -7.72 -9.29
CA SER A 233 -21.10 -6.28 -9.00
C SER A 233 -20.25 -5.86 -7.80
N ILE A 234 -20.26 -6.63 -6.71
CA ILE A 234 -19.43 -6.35 -5.52
C ILE A 234 -17.96 -6.36 -5.88
N ILE A 235 -17.50 -7.39 -6.60
CA ILE A 235 -16.12 -7.49 -7.07
C ILE A 235 -15.75 -6.28 -7.92
N ARG A 236 -16.64 -5.83 -8.81
CA ARG A 236 -16.43 -4.66 -9.65
C ARG A 236 -16.42 -3.37 -8.84
N ASP A 237 -17.35 -3.21 -7.91
CA ASP A 237 -17.46 -2.02 -7.06
C ASP A 237 -16.24 -1.87 -6.15
N VAL A 238 -15.83 -2.95 -5.48
CA VAL A 238 -14.63 -2.97 -4.64
C VAL A 238 -13.37 -2.90 -5.51
N ARG A 239 -13.35 -3.49 -6.71
CA ARG A 239 -12.31 -3.29 -7.75
C ARG A 239 -12.37 -1.89 -8.35
N GLY A 240 -13.55 -1.36 -8.63
CA GLY A 240 -13.77 -0.01 -9.18
C GLY A 240 -13.47 1.09 -8.17
N GLN A 241 -13.56 0.77 -6.87
CA GLN A 241 -12.90 1.50 -5.78
C GLN A 241 -11.39 1.18 -5.72
N ARG A 242 -10.89 0.48 -6.74
CA ARG A 242 -9.52 0.43 -7.22
C ARG A 242 -8.48 -0.31 -6.38
N ILE A 243 -8.73 -1.58 -6.08
CA ILE A 243 -7.66 -2.54 -5.85
C ILE A 243 -7.50 -3.37 -7.13
N PHE A 244 -6.39 -3.22 -7.84
CA PHE A 244 -6.08 -4.04 -9.02
C PHE A 244 -5.82 -5.48 -8.60
N LEU A 245 -6.80 -6.34 -8.77
CA LEU A 245 -6.61 -7.78 -8.90
C LEU A 245 -6.20 -8.04 -10.36
N VAL A 246 -4.95 -7.78 -10.72
CA VAL A 246 -4.45 -8.01 -12.07
C VAL A 246 -3.62 -9.28 -12.07
N GLY A 247 -3.86 -10.09 -13.05
CA GLY A 247 -2.92 -11.03 -13.64
C GLY A 247 -3.28 -12.49 -13.52
N LYS A 248 -3.66 -13.03 -12.35
CA LYS A 248 -3.86 -14.48 -12.20
C LYS A 248 -5.31 -14.96 -12.25
N LEU A 249 -6.29 -14.09 -12.08
CA LEU A 249 -7.68 -14.39 -12.37
C LEU A 249 -8.03 -13.83 -13.75
N SER A 250 -7.50 -14.47 -14.81
CA SER A 250 -8.06 -14.33 -16.15
C SER A 250 -9.47 -14.92 -16.12
N PHE A 251 -10.43 -14.20 -15.56
CA PHE A 251 -11.83 -14.41 -15.83
C PHE A 251 -12.13 -13.95 -17.28
N LYS A 252 -11.38 -14.50 -18.25
CA LYS A 252 -11.80 -14.48 -19.64
C LYS A 252 -12.97 -15.45 -19.78
N ARG A 253 -14.13 -14.97 -19.45
CA ARG A 253 -15.49 -15.40 -19.81
C ARG A 253 -16.47 -15.02 -18.72
N ILE A 254 -16.67 -13.73 -18.54
CA ILE A 254 -17.93 -13.21 -18.02
C ILE A 254 -18.25 -12.02 -18.90
N ALA A 255 -18.77 -12.28 -20.09
CA ALA A 255 -19.60 -11.38 -20.85
C ALA A 255 -21.03 -11.85 -20.64
#